data_402a8e5ac4f3104c3e50af57b78635fc
#
_entry.id   402a8e5ac4f3104c3e50af57b78635fc
#
_cell.length_a   1.000
_cell.length_b   1.000
_cell.length_c   1.000
_cell.angle_alpha   90.00
_cell.angle_beta   90.00
_cell.angle_gamma   90.00
#
_symmetry.space_group_name_H-M   'P 1'
#
loop_
_entity.id
_entity.type
_entity.pdbx_description
1 polymer ?
#
loop_
_entity_poly.entity_id
_entity_poly.type
_entity_poly.pdbx_seq_one_letter_code
_entity_poly.pdbx_strand_id
1 'polypeptide(L)'
;MRNKFDEQLLQLNHEMIEMGALCEEVIALSSQALTEGDTALAAKVAPLDSEIDHKEREIENLCLKLLLRQQPVARDLRQISAALKMITDMERIGDQAEDIAEIVAFLDGRQAENDVLLKEMAKAVIQMVTESVDAYVKCDIMLAKKVIAADDVVDEQFARVKQSLIGKIAADPADGEYALDLLMIAKYYERIGDHATNIAEWVIYSVTGIHKDEITLT
;
A
#
# COMPACT_ATOMS: atom_id res chain seq x y z
N MET A 1 -16.56 -31.33 6.15
CA MET A 1 -15.89 -30.27 6.93
C MET A 1 -14.76 -29.60 6.12
N ARG A 2 -13.82 -30.36 5.53
CA ARG A 2 -12.69 -29.79 4.74
C ARG A 2 -13.16 -28.92 3.57
N ASN A 3 -14.12 -29.33 2.76
CA ASN A 3 -14.64 -28.54 1.63
C ASN A 3 -15.13 -27.13 2.05
N LYS A 4 -15.80 -27.02 3.21
CA LYS A 4 -16.27 -25.72 3.69
C LYS A 4 -15.12 -24.81 4.15
N PHE A 5 -14.06 -25.39 4.67
CA PHE A 5 -12.86 -24.66 5.05
C PHE A 5 -12.11 -24.16 3.79
N ASP A 6 -11.94 -25.01 2.80
CA ASP A 6 -11.33 -24.65 1.52
C ASP A 6 -12.12 -23.54 0.81
N GLU A 7 -13.48 -23.58 0.83
CA GLU A 7 -14.33 -22.51 0.32
C GLU A 7 -14.10 -21.17 1.07
N GLN A 8 -13.94 -21.22 2.40
CA GLN A 8 -13.71 -20.03 3.20
C GLN A 8 -12.28 -19.45 2.99
N LEU A 9 -11.27 -20.29 2.72
CA LEU A 9 -9.94 -19.81 2.33
C LEU A 9 -9.97 -19.16 0.94
N LEU A 10 -10.74 -19.70 0.01
CA LEU A 10 -10.96 -19.05 -1.29
C LEU A 10 -11.67 -17.71 -1.14
N GLN A 11 -12.65 -17.63 -0.23
CA GLN A 11 -13.30 -16.36 0.10
C GLN A 11 -12.28 -15.37 0.67
N LEU A 12 -11.42 -15.79 1.62
CA LEU A 12 -10.37 -14.93 2.17
C LEU A 12 -9.47 -14.37 1.07
N ASN A 13 -9.03 -15.20 0.14
CA ASN A 13 -8.22 -14.73 -0.99
C ASN A 13 -8.97 -13.73 -1.87
N HIS A 14 -10.26 -13.92 -2.10
CA HIS A 14 -11.09 -12.99 -2.85
C HIS A 14 -11.20 -11.63 -2.17
N GLU A 15 -11.50 -11.62 -0.87
CA GLU A 15 -11.59 -10.39 -0.07
C GLU A 15 -10.24 -9.63 -0.04
N MET A 16 -9.12 -10.35 0.03
CA MET A 16 -7.78 -9.75 -0.05
C MET A 16 -7.52 -9.09 -1.41
N ILE A 17 -7.98 -9.71 -2.51
CA ILE A 17 -7.88 -9.12 -3.86
C ILE A 17 -8.74 -7.85 -3.96
N GLU A 18 -9.97 -7.89 -3.45
CA GLU A 18 -10.86 -6.74 -3.45
C GLU A 18 -10.30 -5.57 -2.66
N MET A 19 -9.74 -5.84 -1.46
CA MET A 19 -9.07 -4.82 -0.66
C MET A 19 -7.83 -4.25 -1.39
N GLY A 20 -7.05 -5.10 -2.05
CA GLY A 20 -5.92 -4.67 -2.90
C GLY A 20 -6.36 -3.73 -4.02
N ALA A 21 -7.44 -4.05 -4.71
CA ALA A 21 -7.99 -3.21 -5.77
C ALA A 21 -8.45 -1.83 -5.25
N LEU A 22 -9.02 -1.76 -4.05
CA LEU A 22 -9.36 -0.48 -3.39
C LEU A 22 -8.10 0.34 -3.07
N CYS A 23 -7.03 -0.30 -2.56
CA CYS A 23 -5.76 0.37 -2.34
C CYS A 23 -5.17 0.93 -3.64
N GLU A 24 -5.20 0.18 -4.74
CA GLU A 24 -4.75 0.65 -6.04
C GLU A 24 -5.58 1.85 -6.52
N GLU A 25 -6.90 1.78 -6.38
CA GLU A 25 -7.82 2.83 -6.81
C GLU A 25 -7.60 4.13 -6.03
N VAL A 26 -7.45 4.05 -4.70
CA VAL A 26 -7.25 5.23 -3.86
C VAL A 26 -5.91 5.92 -4.13
N ILE A 27 -4.83 5.16 -4.36
CA ILE A 27 -3.53 5.71 -4.75
C ILE A 27 -3.62 6.37 -6.13
N ALA A 28 -4.26 5.71 -7.11
CA ALA A 28 -4.40 6.25 -8.45
C ALA A 28 -5.22 7.55 -8.45
N LEU A 29 -6.29 7.59 -7.67
CA LEU A 29 -7.19 8.75 -7.57
C LEU A 29 -6.50 9.94 -6.90
N SER A 30 -5.78 9.73 -5.79
CA SER A 30 -5.00 10.79 -5.13
C SER A 30 -3.88 11.33 -6.02
N SER A 31 -3.20 10.46 -6.77
CA SER A 31 -2.18 10.85 -7.74
C SER A 31 -2.75 11.62 -8.93
N GLN A 32 -3.94 11.26 -9.42
CA GLN A 32 -4.62 11.99 -10.47
C GLN A 32 -5.06 13.38 -9.98
N ALA A 33 -5.66 13.46 -8.79
CA ALA A 33 -6.06 14.72 -8.17
C ALA A 33 -4.87 15.69 -8.03
N LEU A 34 -3.72 15.19 -7.57
CA LEU A 34 -2.47 15.96 -7.50
C LEU A 34 -2.03 16.49 -8.88
N THR A 35 -2.07 15.62 -9.88
CA THR A 35 -1.61 15.95 -11.22
C THR A 35 -2.47 17.04 -11.88
N GLU A 36 -3.78 16.95 -11.71
CA GLU A 36 -4.77 17.83 -12.32
C GLU A 36 -5.07 19.06 -11.45
N GLY A 37 -4.64 19.08 -10.18
CA GLY A 37 -5.01 20.11 -9.20
C GLY A 37 -6.51 20.07 -8.89
N ASP A 38 -7.16 18.91 -9.01
CA ASP A 38 -8.59 18.72 -8.86
C ASP A 38 -8.99 18.36 -7.43
N THR A 39 -9.43 19.38 -6.68
CA THR A 39 -9.89 19.20 -5.29
C THR A 39 -11.20 18.39 -5.19
N ALA A 40 -12.04 18.40 -6.24
CA ALA A 40 -13.26 17.59 -6.26
C ALA A 40 -12.93 16.10 -6.47
N LEU A 41 -11.85 15.81 -7.18
CA LEU A 41 -11.32 14.45 -7.31
C LEU A 41 -10.68 14.00 -6.00
N ALA A 42 -9.89 14.86 -5.35
CA ALA A 42 -9.31 14.59 -4.02
C ALA A 42 -10.38 14.24 -2.98
N ALA A 43 -11.51 14.95 -2.98
CA ALA A 43 -12.62 14.69 -2.07
C ALA A 43 -13.30 13.32 -2.23
N LYS A 44 -13.01 12.58 -3.32
CA LYS A 44 -13.51 11.21 -3.51
C LYS A 44 -12.63 10.14 -2.86
N VAL A 45 -11.46 10.51 -2.38
CA VAL A 45 -10.51 9.59 -1.77
C VAL A 45 -11.01 9.11 -0.39
N ALA A 46 -11.46 10.02 0.47
CA ALA A 46 -11.94 9.69 1.81
C ALA A 46 -13.09 8.64 1.86
N PRO A 47 -14.10 8.67 0.95
CA PRO A 47 -15.07 7.59 0.88
C PRO A 47 -14.46 6.23 0.52
N LEU A 48 -13.46 6.17 -0.35
CA LEU A 48 -12.77 4.92 -0.71
C LEU A 48 -11.92 4.39 0.44
N ASP A 49 -11.25 5.27 1.18
CA ASP A 49 -10.51 4.90 2.38
C ASP A 49 -11.45 4.29 3.43
N SER A 50 -12.61 4.88 3.66
CA SER A 50 -13.65 4.31 4.52
C SER A 50 -14.13 2.92 4.06
N GLU A 51 -14.09 2.62 2.74
CA GLU A 51 -14.38 1.28 2.22
C GLU A 51 -13.24 0.30 2.52
N ILE A 52 -11.97 0.74 2.48
CA ILE A 52 -10.80 -0.05 2.88
C ILE A 52 -10.91 -0.43 4.36
N ASP A 53 -11.22 0.51 5.23
CA ASP A 53 -11.49 0.31 6.65
C ASP A 53 -12.59 -0.75 6.92
N HIS A 54 -13.65 -0.66 6.14
CA HIS A 54 -14.75 -1.61 6.25
C HIS A 54 -14.30 -3.01 5.83
N LYS A 55 -13.54 -3.09 4.74
CA LYS A 55 -13.00 -4.33 4.22
C LYS A 55 -11.99 -4.96 5.18
N GLU A 56 -11.14 -4.18 5.84
CA GLU A 56 -10.25 -4.66 6.91
C GLU A 56 -11.04 -5.41 7.98
N ARG A 57 -12.09 -4.79 8.51
CA ARG A 57 -12.95 -5.38 9.57
C ARG A 57 -13.67 -6.64 9.10
N GLU A 58 -14.12 -6.70 7.85
CA GLU A 58 -14.74 -7.88 7.26
C GLU A 58 -13.76 -9.05 7.17
N ILE A 59 -12.54 -8.79 6.67
CA ILE A 59 -11.48 -9.80 6.54
C ILE A 59 -11.02 -10.28 7.93
N GLU A 60 -10.82 -9.37 8.88
CA GLU A 60 -10.49 -9.72 10.27
C GLU A 60 -11.53 -10.69 10.85
N ASN A 61 -12.82 -10.35 10.72
CA ASN A 61 -13.92 -11.20 11.19
C ASN A 61 -13.94 -12.57 10.49
N LEU A 62 -13.61 -12.63 9.19
CA LEU A 62 -13.51 -13.90 8.45
C LEU A 62 -12.34 -14.73 8.97
N CYS A 63 -11.17 -14.13 9.17
CA CYS A 63 -10.00 -14.79 9.75
C CYS A 63 -10.28 -15.37 11.14
N LEU A 64 -10.90 -14.58 12.02
CA LEU A 64 -11.29 -15.04 13.36
C LEU A 64 -12.28 -16.22 13.31
N LYS A 65 -13.25 -16.21 12.40
CA LYS A 65 -14.18 -17.34 12.18
C LYS A 65 -13.45 -18.58 11.70
N LEU A 66 -12.45 -18.46 10.81
CA LEU A 66 -11.62 -19.55 10.33
C LEU A 66 -10.82 -20.18 11.48
N LEU A 67 -10.17 -19.34 12.30
CA LEU A 67 -9.38 -19.79 13.45
C LEU A 67 -10.23 -20.53 14.50
N LEU A 68 -11.41 -19.99 14.83
CA LEU A 68 -12.25 -20.53 15.91
C LEU A 68 -12.99 -21.80 15.52
N ARG A 69 -13.41 -21.95 14.26
CA ARG A 69 -14.37 -22.99 13.87
C ARG A 69 -13.73 -24.20 13.22
N GLN A 70 -12.52 -24.10 12.66
CA GLN A 70 -12.02 -25.10 11.73
C GLN A 70 -10.73 -25.80 12.18
N GLN A 71 -10.10 -25.38 13.29
CA GLN A 71 -8.82 -25.92 13.76
C GLN A 71 -7.79 -26.06 12.61
N PRO A 72 -7.37 -24.95 11.99
CA PRO A 72 -6.50 -24.96 10.82
C PRO A 72 -5.18 -25.69 11.12
N VAL A 73 -4.64 -26.43 10.16
CA VAL A 73 -3.30 -27.04 10.26
C VAL A 73 -2.22 -25.98 10.04
N ALA A 74 -0.99 -26.30 10.40
CA ALA A 74 0.12 -25.36 10.49
C ALA A 74 0.25 -24.40 9.27
N ARG A 75 0.07 -24.88 8.04
CA ARG A 75 0.13 -24.07 6.84
C ARG A 75 -1.04 -23.08 6.75
N ASP A 76 -2.25 -23.56 6.94
CA ASP A 76 -3.47 -22.76 6.85
C ASP A 76 -3.48 -21.71 7.97
N LEU A 77 -3.00 -22.08 9.16
CA LEU A 77 -2.86 -21.15 10.29
C LEU A 77 -1.91 -20.00 9.94
N ARG A 78 -0.77 -20.28 9.29
CA ARG A 78 0.17 -19.23 8.88
C ARG A 78 -0.43 -18.32 7.80
N GLN A 79 -1.17 -18.87 6.84
CA GLN A 79 -1.83 -18.08 5.80
C GLN A 79 -2.86 -17.11 6.41
N ILE A 80 -3.72 -17.58 7.31
CA ILE A 80 -4.71 -16.74 8.00
C ILE A 80 -4.01 -15.69 8.89
N SER A 81 -2.95 -16.09 9.59
CA SER A 81 -2.17 -15.18 10.46
C SER A 81 -1.46 -14.09 9.64
N ALA A 82 -0.92 -14.43 8.46
CA ALA A 82 -0.35 -13.44 7.55
C ALA A 82 -1.42 -12.47 7.03
N ALA A 83 -2.59 -12.97 6.61
CA ALA A 83 -3.70 -12.11 6.18
C ALA A 83 -4.08 -11.07 7.24
N LEU A 84 -4.18 -11.48 8.52
CA LEU A 84 -4.47 -10.56 9.65
C LEU A 84 -3.43 -9.44 9.81
N LYS A 85 -2.20 -9.67 9.40
CA LYS A 85 -1.15 -8.65 9.44
C LYS A 85 -1.18 -7.77 8.19
N MET A 86 -1.39 -8.40 7.04
CA MET A 86 -1.42 -7.71 5.75
C MET A 86 -2.55 -6.69 5.67
N ILE A 87 -3.76 -7.00 6.18
CA ILE A 87 -4.89 -6.06 6.14
C ILE A 87 -4.62 -4.77 6.89
N THR A 88 -3.85 -4.80 7.98
CA THR A 88 -3.43 -3.59 8.69
C THR A 88 -2.45 -2.75 7.86
N ASP A 89 -1.50 -3.39 7.14
CA ASP A 89 -0.66 -2.65 6.21
C ASP A 89 -1.47 -2.08 5.02
N MET A 90 -2.50 -2.79 4.55
CA MET A 90 -3.38 -2.32 3.48
C MET A 90 -4.27 -1.14 3.93
N GLU A 91 -4.78 -1.14 5.16
CA GLU A 91 -5.47 0.01 5.76
C GLU A 91 -4.53 1.22 5.82
N ARG A 92 -3.28 1.04 6.28
CA ARG A 92 -2.29 2.12 6.28
C ARG A 92 -1.98 2.67 4.89
N ILE A 93 -2.05 1.86 3.85
CA ILE A 93 -1.92 2.32 2.46
C ILE A 93 -3.08 3.26 2.10
N GLY A 94 -4.31 2.95 2.52
CA GLY A 94 -5.48 3.82 2.37
C GLY A 94 -5.27 5.17 3.07
N ASP A 95 -4.94 5.14 4.38
CA ASP A 95 -4.61 6.34 5.18
C ASP A 95 -3.60 7.25 4.47
N GLN A 96 -2.48 6.68 3.95
CA GLN A 96 -1.45 7.48 3.28
C GLN A 96 -1.96 8.11 1.97
N ALA A 97 -2.84 7.44 1.25
CA ALA A 97 -3.44 7.98 0.02
C ALA A 97 -4.47 9.08 0.34
N GLU A 98 -5.20 8.99 1.46
CA GLU A 98 -6.06 10.05 1.98
C GLU A 98 -5.24 11.26 2.40
N ASP A 99 -4.14 11.07 3.15
CA ASP A 99 -3.20 12.15 3.52
C ASP A 99 -2.69 12.91 2.28
N ILE A 100 -2.37 12.21 1.19
CA ILE A 100 -2.00 12.85 -0.09
C ILE A 100 -3.15 13.71 -0.62
N ALA A 101 -4.37 13.19 -0.63
CA ALA A 101 -5.55 13.91 -1.12
C ALA A 101 -5.88 15.14 -0.26
N GLU A 102 -5.69 15.06 1.05
CA GLU A 102 -5.82 16.19 1.95
C GLU A 102 -4.85 17.32 1.60
N ILE A 103 -3.58 17.00 1.35
CA ILE A 103 -2.60 18.01 0.92
C ILE A 103 -3.03 18.64 -0.40
N VAL A 104 -3.51 17.86 -1.38
CA VAL A 104 -3.98 18.39 -2.67
C VAL A 104 -5.07 19.46 -2.48
N ALA A 105 -5.95 19.29 -1.48
CA ALA A 105 -6.98 20.28 -1.16
C ALA A 105 -6.41 21.64 -0.71
N PHE A 106 -5.20 21.68 -0.14
CA PHE A 106 -4.51 22.90 0.28
C PHE A 106 -3.63 23.55 -0.79
N LEU A 107 -3.38 22.85 -1.91
CA LEU A 107 -2.55 23.38 -3.01
C LEU A 107 -3.24 24.46 -3.86
N ASP A 108 -4.47 24.87 -3.53
CA ASP A 108 -5.24 25.93 -4.22
C ASP A 108 -5.32 25.74 -5.75
N GLY A 109 -5.44 24.50 -6.21
CA GLY A 109 -5.50 24.16 -7.63
C GLY A 109 -4.14 24.26 -8.36
N ARG A 110 -3.02 24.40 -7.64
CA ARG A 110 -1.68 24.28 -8.22
C ARG A 110 -1.47 22.85 -8.68
N GLN A 111 -1.09 22.72 -9.94
CA GLN A 111 -0.90 21.42 -10.58
C GLN A 111 0.54 20.95 -10.44
N ALA A 112 0.74 19.71 -10.05
CA ALA A 112 2.03 19.01 -10.14
C ALA A 112 2.23 18.35 -11.51
N GLU A 113 1.66 18.94 -12.58
CA GLU A 113 1.63 18.38 -13.93
C GLU A 113 3.03 18.03 -14.47
N ASN A 114 4.02 18.84 -14.14
CA ASN A 114 5.41 18.68 -14.57
C ASN A 114 6.27 17.84 -13.60
N ASP A 115 5.71 17.35 -12.50
CA ASP A 115 6.45 16.53 -11.56
C ASP A 115 6.41 15.05 -11.97
N VAL A 116 7.24 14.72 -12.96
CA VAL A 116 7.36 13.35 -13.50
C VAL A 116 7.75 12.36 -12.39
N LEU A 117 8.57 12.79 -11.42
CA LEU A 117 9.07 11.92 -10.35
C LEU A 117 7.95 11.46 -9.41
N LEU A 118 7.02 12.35 -9.02
CA LEU A 118 5.87 11.97 -8.19
C LEU A 118 4.95 10.99 -8.90
N LYS A 119 4.73 11.17 -10.22
CA LYS A 119 3.97 10.21 -11.03
C LYS A 119 4.65 8.85 -11.14
N GLU A 120 5.98 8.84 -11.24
CA GLU A 120 6.76 7.59 -11.26
C GLU A 120 6.70 6.88 -9.92
N MET A 121 6.78 7.61 -8.79
CA MET A 121 6.60 7.06 -7.45
C MET A 121 5.21 6.43 -7.29
N ALA A 122 4.14 7.15 -7.66
CA ALA A 122 2.77 6.62 -7.57
C ALA A 122 2.62 5.31 -8.36
N LYS A 123 3.14 5.24 -9.58
CA LYS A 123 3.11 4.02 -10.39
C LYS A 123 3.90 2.87 -9.77
N ALA A 124 5.08 3.17 -9.22
CA ALA A 124 5.93 2.16 -8.58
C ALA A 124 5.22 1.55 -7.37
N VAL A 125 4.65 2.37 -6.48
CA VAL A 125 3.96 1.86 -5.30
C VAL A 125 2.66 1.13 -5.63
N ILE A 126 1.88 1.57 -6.63
CA ILE A 126 0.72 0.81 -7.13
C ILE A 126 1.16 -0.59 -7.57
N GLN A 127 2.23 -0.68 -8.36
CA GLN A 127 2.76 -1.97 -8.79
C GLN A 127 3.20 -2.85 -7.61
N MET A 128 3.87 -2.27 -6.60
CA MET A 128 4.29 -2.99 -5.40
C MET A 128 3.08 -3.53 -4.62
N VAL A 129 2.02 -2.75 -4.45
CA VAL A 129 0.77 -3.18 -3.78
C VAL A 129 0.13 -4.33 -4.55
N THR A 130 -0.09 -4.18 -5.86
CA THR A 130 -0.66 -5.22 -6.71
C THR A 130 0.14 -6.53 -6.62
N GLU A 131 1.47 -6.44 -6.82
CA GLU A 131 2.34 -7.61 -6.82
C GLU A 131 2.44 -8.27 -5.43
N SER A 132 2.31 -7.52 -4.33
CA SER A 132 2.32 -8.08 -2.97
C SER A 132 1.06 -8.91 -2.68
N VAL A 133 -0.12 -8.43 -3.08
CA VAL A 133 -1.40 -9.17 -2.96
C VAL A 133 -1.40 -10.40 -3.87
N ASP A 134 -0.94 -10.24 -5.10
CA ASP A 134 -0.78 -11.35 -6.05
C ASP A 134 0.15 -12.45 -5.51
N ALA A 135 1.27 -12.06 -4.90
CA ALA A 135 2.21 -12.99 -4.29
C ALA A 135 1.55 -13.78 -3.14
N TYR A 136 0.70 -13.15 -2.33
CA TYR A 136 -0.06 -13.81 -1.28
C TYR A 136 -1.02 -14.86 -1.86
N VAL A 137 -1.86 -14.47 -2.82
CA VAL A 137 -2.87 -15.35 -3.42
C VAL A 137 -2.24 -16.55 -4.12
N LYS A 138 -1.10 -16.32 -4.80
CA LYS A 138 -0.36 -17.36 -5.54
C LYS A 138 0.63 -18.15 -4.67
N CYS A 139 0.85 -17.74 -3.40
CA CYS A 139 1.92 -18.24 -2.54
C CYS A 139 3.30 -18.14 -3.24
N ASP A 140 3.55 -17.04 -3.96
CA ASP A 140 4.74 -16.84 -4.79
C ASP A 140 5.83 -16.05 -4.05
N ILE A 141 6.82 -16.79 -3.51
CA ILE A 141 7.97 -16.20 -2.81
C ILE A 141 8.84 -15.35 -3.75
N MET A 142 8.95 -15.72 -5.02
CA MET A 142 9.79 -14.97 -5.95
C MET A 142 9.20 -13.62 -6.29
N LEU A 143 7.87 -13.56 -6.43
CA LEU A 143 7.14 -12.32 -6.62
C LEU A 143 7.25 -11.44 -5.36
N ALA A 144 7.07 -12.02 -4.17
CA ALA A 144 7.25 -11.30 -2.90
C ALA A 144 8.66 -10.69 -2.76
N LYS A 145 9.71 -11.46 -3.10
CA LYS A 145 11.09 -10.93 -3.10
C LYS A 145 11.31 -9.81 -4.13
N LYS A 146 10.62 -9.87 -5.28
CA LYS A 146 10.66 -8.80 -6.27
C LYS A 146 10.06 -7.51 -5.72
N VAL A 147 8.95 -7.59 -4.99
CA VAL A 147 8.33 -6.43 -4.32
C VAL A 147 9.30 -5.81 -3.31
N ILE A 148 9.92 -6.63 -2.44
CA ILE A 148 10.90 -6.15 -1.47
C ILE A 148 12.08 -5.43 -2.15
N ALA A 149 12.57 -5.96 -3.27
CA ALA A 149 13.65 -5.32 -4.02
C ALA A 149 13.21 -4.04 -4.77
N ALA A 150 11.92 -3.85 -5.03
CA ALA A 150 11.40 -2.65 -5.66
C ALA A 150 11.37 -1.43 -4.73
N ASP A 151 11.42 -1.66 -3.42
CA ASP A 151 11.50 -0.62 -2.39
C ASP A 151 12.71 0.30 -2.57
N ASP A 152 13.87 -0.26 -2.84
CA ASP A 152 15.10 0.51 -3.15
C ASP A 152 14.88 1.54 -4.28
N VAL A 153 14.02 1.22 -5.27
CA VAL A 153 13.70 2.12 -6.38
C VAL A 153 12.85 3.29 -5.90
N VAL A 154 11.88 3.04 -5.03
CA VAL A 154 11.02 4.08 -4.45
C VAL A 154 11.85 5.01 -3.57
N ASP A 155 12.75 4.48 -2.76
CA ASP A 155 13.69 5.25 -1.93
C ASP A 155 14.60 6.16 -2.77
N GLU A 156 15.13 5.64 -3.87
CA GLU A 156 15.93 6.44 -4.81
C GLU A 156 15.09 7.55 -5.44
N GLN A 157 13.86 7.26 -5.83
CA GLN A 157 12.94 8.26 -6.40
C GLN A 157 12.62 9.34 -5.36
N PHE A 158 12.35 8.99 -4.10
CA PHE A 158 12.15 9.95 -3.01
C PHE A 158 13.37 10.86 -2.83
N ALA A 159 14.59 10.32 -2.83
CA ALA A 159 15.81 11.11 -2.74
C ALA A 159 15.96 12.09 -3.91
N ARG A 160 15.57 11.70 -5.12
CA ARG A 160 15.58 12.56 -6.32
C ARG A 160 14.54 13.68 -6.24
N VAL A 161 13.31 13.37 -5.77
CA VAL A 161 12.27 14.39 -5.51
C VAL A 161 12.78 15.42 -4.52
N LYS A 162 13.29 14.99 -3.38
CA LYS A 162 13.86 15.85 -2.33
C LYS A 162 14.93 16.78 -2.91
N GLN A 163 15.86 16.26 -3.70
CA GLN A 163 16.92 17.06 -4.30
C GLN A 163 16.37 18.08 -5.31
N SER A 164 15.38 17.71 -6.11
CA SER A 164 14.69 18.61 -7.05
C SER A 164 14.00 19.77 -6.32
N LEU A 165 13.29 19.47 -5.22
CA LEU A 165 12.58 20.47 -4.44
C LEU A 165 13.52 21.44 -3.72
N ILE A 166 14.67 20.97 -3.20
CA ILE A 166 15.72 21.84 -2.66
C ILE A 166 16.20 22.83 -3.73
N GLY A 167 16.38 22.38 -4.97
CA GLY A 167 16.74 23.26 -6.08
C GLY A 167 15.68 24.29 -6.40
N LYS A 168 14.38 23.91 -6.37
CA LYS A 168 13.24 24.85 -6.57
C LYS A 168 13.23 25.94 -5.50
N ILE A 169 13.33 25.59 -4.22
CA ILE A 169 13.35 26.54 -3.09
C ILE A 169 14.55 27.48 -3.20
N ALA A 170 15.71 26.98 -3.60
CA ALA A 170 16.91 27.81 -3.78
C ALA A 170 16.76 28.79 -4.93
N ALA A 171 16.04 28.46 -6.00
CA ALA A 171 15.77 29.33 -7.13
C ALA A 171 14.70 30.39 -6.83
N ASP A 172 13.63 30.03 -6.14
CA ASP A 172 12.57 30.91 -5.67
C ASP A 172 12.08 30.53 -4.27
N PRO A 173 12.49 31.25 -3.23
CA PRO A 173 12.02 30.99 -1.87
C PRO A 173 10.50 31.12 -1.67
N ALA A 174 9.77 31.81 -2.56
CA ALA A 174 8.34 31.92 -2.49
C ALA A 174 7.61 30.59 -2.76
N ASP A 175 8.29 29.64 -3.43
CA ASP A 175 7.79 28.28 -3.65
C ASP A 175 8.04 27.32 -2.46
N GLY A 176 8.57 27.85 -1.35
CA GLY A 176 8.99 27.00 -0.22
C GLY A 176 7.86 26.17 0.36
N GLU A 177 6.69 26.75 0.63
CA GLU A 177 5.53 26.05 1.18
C GLU A 177 5.05 24.93 0.24
N TYR A 178 4.84 25.26 -1.04
CA TYR A 178 4.45 24.29 -2.04
C TYR A 178 5.46 23.14 -2.20
N ALA A 179 6.75 23.44 -2.14
CA ALA A 179 7.78 22.41 -2.23
C ALA A 179 7.79 21.49 -1.01
N LEU A 180 7.47 22.00 0.19
CA LEU A 180 7.31 21.19 1.40
C LEU A 180 6.09 20.28 1.30
N ASP A 181 4.98 20.76 0.78
CA ASP A 181 3.77 19.95 0.54
C ASP A 181 4.06 18.81 -0.44
N LEU A 182 4.75 19.08 -1.54
CA LEU A 182 5.19 18.02 -2.48
C LEU A 182 6.18 17.03 -1.85
N LEU A 183 7.04 17.48 -0.93
CA LEU A 183 7.94 16.59 -0.20
C LEU A 183 7.16 15.66 0.74
N MET A 184 6.10 16.16 1.38
CA MET A 184 5.23 15.33 2.21
C MET A 184 4.48 14.29 1.38
N ILE A 185 3.95 14.67 0.21
CA ILE A 185 3.34 13.72 -0.72
C ILE A 185 4.33 12.63 -1.14
N ALA A 186 5.57 13.00 -1.49
CA ALA A 186 6.61 12.03 -1.81
C ALA A 186 6.90 11.08 -0.63
N LYS A 187 6.87 11.60 0.61
CA LYS A 187 7.05 10.77 1.82
C LYS A 187 5.89 9.80 2.04
N TYR A 188 4.67 10.19 1.72
CA TYR A 188 3.52 9.28 1.78
C TYR A 188 3.63 8.16 0.72
N TYR A 189 4.07 8.45 -0.49
CA TYR A 189 4.35 7.37 -1.45
C TYR A 189 5.44 6.41 -0.98
N GLU A 190 6.52 6.90 -0.41
CA GLU A 190 7.57 6.04 0.16
C GLU A 190 7.01 5.15 1.28
N ARG A 191 6.15 5.68 2.17
CA ARG A 191 5.49 4.88 3.20
C ARG A 191 4.54 3.83 2.64
N ILE A 192 3.84 4.10 1.54
CA ILE A 192 3.04 3.10 0.83
C ILE A 192 3.95 1.95 0.33
N GLY A 193 5.14 2.26 -0.18
CA GLY A 193 6.16 1.28 -0.55
C GLY A 193 6.60 0.41 0.63
N ASP A 194 6.90 1.05 1.78
CA ASP A 194 7.22 0.35 3.05
C ASP A 194 6.12 -0.65 3.43
N HIS A 195 4.84 -0.25 3.37
CA HIS A 195 3.71 -1.12 3.70
C HIS A 195 3.57 -2.27 2.70
N ALA A 196 3.76 -2.03 1.40
CA ALA A 196 3.76 -3.09 0.39
C ALA A 196 4.91 -4.09 0.62
N THR A 197 6.07 -3.62 1.05
CA THR A 197 7.20 -4.46 1.47
C THR A 197 6.85 -5.32 2.68
N ASN A 198 6.21 -4.76 3.70
CA ASN A 198 5.72 -5.52 4.85
C ASN A 198 4.75 -6.63 4.42
N ILE A 199 3.79 -6.32 3.53
CA ILE A 199 2.87 -7.31 2.97
C ILE A 199 3.65 -8.47 2.32
N ALA A 200 4.66 -8.16 1.48
CA ALA A 200 5.47 -9.17 0.81
C ALA A 200 6.29 -10.03 1.80
N GLU A 201 6.78 -9.46 2.90
CA GLU A 201 7.45 -10.21 3.98
C GLU A 201 6.49 -11.17 4.68
N TRP A 202 5.24 -10.77 4.94
CA TRP A 202 4.21 -11.66 5.48
C TRP A 202 3.85 -12.78 4.51
N VAL A 203 3.91 -12.55 3.20
CA VAL A 203 3.76 -13.62 2.19
C VAL A 203 4.87 -14.65 2.33
N ILE A 204 6.13 -14.24 2.43
CA ILE A 204 7.26 -15.15 2.64
C ILE A 204 7.07 -15.98 3.92
N TYR A 205 6.70 -15.33 5.02
CA TYR A 205 6.39 -16.01 6.28
C TYR A 205 5.26 -17.04 6.11
N SER A 206 4.18 -16.70 5.43
CA SER A 206 3.02 -17.59 5.26
C SER A 206 3.42 -18.92 4.58
N VAL A 207 4.37 -18.86 3.66
CA VAL A 207 4.84 -20.02 2.88
C VAL A 207 5.95 -20.78 3.61
N THR A 208 6.96 -20.08 4.14
CA THR A 208 8.16 -20.68 4.71
C THR A 208 8.04 -20.96 6.20
N GLY A 209 7.25 -20.18 6.92
CA GLY A 209 7.20 -20.17 8.39
C GLY A 209 8.37 -19.40 9.04
N ILE A 210 9.21 -18.72 8.28
CA ILE A 210 10.37 -17.96 8.76
C ILE A 210 10.06 -16.47 8.59
N HIS A 211 10.09 -15.70 9.68
CA HIS A 211 9.95 -14.25 9.65
C HIS A 211 11.32 -13.57 9.45
N LYS A 212 11.32 -12.36 8.88
CA LYS A 212 12.53 -11.57 8.61
C LYS A 212 13.46 -11.46 9.82
N ASP A 213 12.93 -11.21 11.00
CA ASP A 213 13.69 -11.04 12.23
C ASP A 213 14.46 -12.30 12.67
N GLU A 214 14.04 -13.49 12.21
CA GLU A 214 14.72 -14.76 12.52
C GLU A 214 15.91 -15.02 11.59
N ILE A 215 15.94 -14.40 10.41
CA ILE A 215 17.04 -14.57 9.44
C ILE A 215 18.30 -13.79 9.90
N THR A 216 18.13 -12.73 10.68
CA THR A 216 19.22 -11.86 11.16
C THR A 216 19.95 -12.43 12.39
N LEU A 217 19.47 -13.53 12.99
CA LEU A 217 20.01 -14.15 14.19
C LEU A 217 20.86 -15.41 13.92
N THR A 218 21.05 -15.79 12.66
CA THR A 218 21.89 -16.93 12.22
C THR A 218 23.05 -16.44 11.36
#